data_effb9ab9ceb8f79382faa4d17c7232c3
#
_entry.id   effb9ab9ceb8f79382faa4d17c7232c3
#
_cell.length_a   1.000
_cell.length_b   1.000
_cell.length_c   1.000
_cell.angle_alpha   90.00
_cell.angle_beta   90.00
_cell.angle_gamma   90.00
#
_symmetry.space_group_name_H-M   'P 1'
#
loop_
_entity.id
_entity.type
_entity.pdbx_description
1 polymer ?
#
loop_
_entity_poly.entity_id
_entity_poly.type
_entity_poly.pdbx_seq_one_letter_code
_entity_poly.pdbx_strand_id
1 'polypeptide(L)'
;MQTKPSKTEYKQTSIMSNILFGSRWLQLPLYLGLIIAQAVYVFHFGVELTQLVEKVPNLKEADIMLIVLGLIDVVMISNLLIMVIVGGYETFVSRLNLEGHPDEPDWLSHVNANLLKVKLATAIIGISSIHLLKTFINAENLSDKVLISQTIIHITFVLSAVAIAYIDRLMTPTEVKH
;
A
#
# COMPACT_ATOMS: atom_id res chain seq x y z
N MET A 1 -18.33 -44.94 -17.24
CA MET A 1 -19.63 -44.67 -16.59
C MET A 1 -19.42 -43.49 -15.63
N GLN A 2 -19.72 -42.29 -16.04
CA GLN A 2 -19.65 -41.10 -15.16
C GLN A 2 -20.97 -41.00 -14.41
N THR A 3 -20.93 -41.19 -13.12
CA THR A 3 -22.09 -41.00 -12.24
C THR A 3 -22.45 -39.53 -12.19
N LYS A 4 -23.66 -39.18 -12.67
CA LYS A 4 -24.23 -37.83 -12.54
C LYS A 4 -24.31 -37.48 -11.05
N PRO A 5 -23.80 -36.31 -10.62
CA PRO A 5 -23.89 -35.88 -9.22
C PRO A 5 -25.35 -35.70 -8.80
N SER A 6 -25.66 -36.10 -7.57
CA SER A 6 -27.03 -36.04 -7.02
C SER A 6 -27.49 -34.57 -6.85
N LYS A 7 -28.82 -34.33 -6.99
CA LYS A 7 -29.43 -32.99 -6.79
C LYS A 7 -29.06 -32.34 -5.44
N THR A 8 -28.75 -33.14 -4.44
CA THR A 8 -28.36 -32.71 -3.09
C THR A 8 -26.93 -32.16 -3.06
N GLU A 9 -26.01 -32.78 -3.80
CA GLU A 9 -24.61 -32.29 -3.94
C GLU A 9 -24.56 -30.93 -4.67
N TYR A 10 -25.36 -30.77 -5.72
CA TYR A 10 -25.45 -29.51 -6.47
C TYR A 10 -26.00 -28.36 -5.63
N LYS A 11 -26.95 -28.62 -4.71
CA LYS A 11 -27.54 -27.63 -3.82
C LYS A 11 -26.58 -27.21 -2.71
N GLN A 12 -25.78 -28.13 -2.19
CA GLN A 12 -24.81 -27.89 -1.13
C GLN A 12 -23.59 -27.09 -1.65
N THR A 13 -23.11 -27.43 -2.86
CA THR A 13 -22.07 -26.65 -3.54
C THR A 13 -22.54 -25.23 -3.89
N SER A 14 -23.82 -25.05 -4.26
CA SER A 14 -24.40 -23.74 -4.55
C SER A 14 -24.48 -22.84 -3.29
N ILE A 15 -24.86 -23.38 -2.13
CA ILE A 15 -24.92 -22.62 -0.87
C ILE A 15 -23.52 -22.21 -0.42
N MET A 16 -22.58 -23.12 -0.44
CA MET A 16 -21.19 -22.87 -0.07
C MET A 16 -20.53 -21.83 -1.00
N SER A 17 -20.78 -21.93 -2.28
CA SER A 17 -20.36 -20.98 -3.29
C SER A 17 -20.93 -19.57 -3.03
N ASN A 18 -22.23 -19.46 -2.74
CA ASN A 18 -22.86 -18.17 -2.43
C ASN A 18 -22.30 -17.54 -1.14
N ILE A 19 -22.00 -18.34 -0.11
CA ILE A 19 -21.36 -17.87 1.13
C ILE A 19 -19.94 -17.37 0.83
N LEU A 20 -19.15 -18.14 0.08
CA LEU A 20 -17.78 -17.76 -0.29
C LEU A 20 -17.77 -16.49 -1.16
N PHE A 21 -18.66 -16.37 -2.14
CA PHE A 21 -18.75 -15.15 -2.95
C PHE A 21 -19.31 -13.97 -2.16
N GLY A 22 -20.22 -14.20 -1.21
CA GLY A 22 -20.76 -13.19 -0.31
C GLY A 22 -19.73 -12.67 0.69
N SER A 23 -18.80 -13.52 1.14
CA SER A 23 -17.79 -13.14 2.14
C SER A 23 -16.85 -12.02 1.66
N ARG A 24 -16.63 -11.86 0.35
CA ARG A 24 -15.85 -10.75 -0.19
C ARG A 24 -16.43 -9.37 0.13
N TRP A 25 -17.77 -9.27 0.29
CA TRP A 25 -18.44 -8.02 0.67
C TRP A 25 -18.12 -7.58 2.11
N LEU A 26 -17.63 -8.50 2.96
CA LEU A 26 -17.14 -8.16 4.30
C LEU A 26 -15.87 -7.29 4.26
N GLN A 27 -15.20 -7.19 3.12
CA GLN A 27 -14.06 -6.29 2.96
C GLN A 27 -14.50 -4.84 2.69
N LEU A 28 -15.72 -4.60 2.21
CA LEU A 28 -16.22 -3.26 1.90
C LEU A 28 -16.12 -2.28 3.09
N PRO A 29 -16.59 -2.62 4.32
CA PRO A 29 -16.45 -1.72 5.46
C PRO A 29 -14.99 -1.45 5.84
N LEU A 30 -14.06 -2.36 5.54
CA LEU A 30 -12.63 -2.13 5.78
C LEU A 30 -12.08 -1.05 4.83
N TYR A 31 -12.44 -1.10 3.55
CA TYR A 31 -12.06 -0.06 2.59
C TYR A 31 -12.69 1.30 2.93
N LEU A 32 -13.95 1.32 3.39
CA LEU A 32 -14.58 2.56 3.88
C LEU A 32 -13.82 3.12 5.10
N GLY A 33 -13.37 2.26 6.01
CA GLY A 33 -12.51 2.65 7.13
C GLY A 33 -11.20 3.27 6.68
N LEU A 34 -10.56 2.71 5.64
CA LEU A 34 -9.33 3.28 5.05
C LEU A 34 -9.56 4.63 4.38
N ILE A 35 -10.72 4.85 3.74
CA ILE A 35 -11.08 6.17 3.18
C ILE A 35 -11.21 7.22 4.30
N ILE A 36 -11.81 6.84 5.43
CA ILE A 36 -11.89 7.73 6.60
C ILE A 36 -10.48 8.01 7.14
N ALA A 37 -9.62 7.00 7.25
CA ALA A 37 -8.22 7.18 7.64
C ALA A 37 -7.47 8.12 6.69
N GLN A 38 -7.71 8.01 5.38
CA GLN A 38 -7.17 8.95 4.38
C GLN A 38 -7.58 10.39 4.65
N ALA A 39 -8.86 10.64 4.96
CA ALA A 39 -9.34 11.98 5.30
C ALA A 39 -8.67 12.54 6.56
N VAL A 40 -8.41 11.70 7.58
CA VAL A 40 -7.66 12.09 8.77
C VAL A 40 -6.22 12.48 8.43
N TYR A 41 -5.54 11.74 7.54
CA TYR A 41 -4.19 12.08 7.08
C TYR A 41 -4.15 13.40 6.33
N VAL A 42 -5.14 13.70 5.48
CA VAL A 42 -5.25 15.00 4.78
C VAL A 42 -5.41 16.15 5.78
N PHE A 43 -6.26 15.96 6.80
CA PHE A 43 -6.43 16.96 7.86
C PHE A 43 -5.12 17.17 8.64
N HIS A 44 -4.45 16.10 9.04
CA HIS A 44 -3.18 16.14 9.76
C HIS A 44 -2.09 16.86 8.94
N PHE A 45 -2.00 16.57 7.65
CA PHE A 45 -1.10 17.28 6.73
C PHE A 45 -1.33 18.79 6.74
N GLY A 46 -2.61 19.23 6.68
CA GLY A 46 -2.97 20.65 6.75
C GLY A 46 -2.53 21.31 8.06
N VAL A 47 -2.70 20.64 9.19
CA VAL A 47 -2.26 21.12 10.51
C VAL A 47 -0.75 21.25 10.58
N GLU A 48 0.01 20.25 10.14
CA GLU A 48 1.49 20.32 10.11
C GLU A 48 2.01 21.40 9.17
N LEU A 49 1.38 21.55 8.00
CA LEU A 49 1.75 22.58 7.03
C LEU A 49 1.53 24.00 7.61
N THR A 50 0.40 24.26 8.27
CA THR A 50 0.14 25.55 8.90
C THR A 50 1.15 25.83 10.02
N GLN A 51 1.47 24.84 10.85
CA GLN A 51 2.50 24.98 11.89
C GLN A 51 3.89 25.27 11.31
N LEU A 52 4.24 24.68 10.18
CA LEU A 52 5.49 24.98 9.48
C LEU A 52 5.53 26.45 9.09
N VAL A 53 4.49 26.95 8.39
CA VAL A 53 4.42 28.34 7.89
C VAL A 53 4.50 29.34 9.04
N GLU A 54 3.81 29.09 10.14
CA GLU A 54 3.79 29.98 11.31
C GLU A 54 5.14 30.05 12.03
N LYS A 55 5.87 28.93 12.08
CA LYS A 55 7.11 28.80 12.85
C LYS A 55 8.39 29.08 12.05
N VAL A 56 8.32 29.08 10.70
CA VAL A 56 9.47 29.28 9.81
C VAL A 56 10.45 30.37 10.27
N PRO A 57 10.01 31.60 10.71
CA PRO A 57 10.96 32.63 11.08
C PRO A 57 11.84 32.32 12.28
N ASN A 58 11.45 31.33 13.10
CA ASN A 58 12.10 31.00 14.36
C ASN A 58 12.77 29.60 14.35
N LEU A 59 12.64 28.85 13.22
CA LEU A 59 13.16 27.48 13.10
C LEU A 59 14.59 27.49 12.52
N LYS A 60 15.40 26.55 12.97
CA LYS A 60 16.67 26.21 12.32
C LYS A 60 16.43 25.40 11.04
N GLU A 61 17.35 25.43 10.12
CA GLU A 61 17.28 24.70 8.85
C GLU A 61 17.04 23.19 9.07
N ALA A 62 17.67 22.57 10.05
CA ALA A 62 17.46 21.17 10.38
C ALA A 62 16.02 20.88 10.85
N ASP A 63 15.41 21.76 11.62
CA ASP A 63 14.03 21.61 12.11
C ASP A 63 13.03 21.72 10.94
N ILE A 64 13.26 22.68 10.04
CA ILE A 64 12.46 22.82 8.81
C ILE A 64 12.54 21.53 7.98
N MET A 65 13.76 21.01 7.80
CA MET A 65 13.98 19.77 7.04
C MET A 65 13.25 18.58 7.65
N LEU A 66 13.25 18.43 8.99
CA LEU A 66 12.54 17.37 9.68
C LEU A 66 11.01 17.48 9.53
N ILE A 67 10.45 18.69 9.58
CA ILE A 67 9.01 18.90 9.38
C ILE A 67 8.63 18.61 7.93
N VAL A 68 9.41 19.09 6.95
CA VAL A 68 9.17 18.82 5.53
C VAL A 68 9.23 17.31 5.23
N LEU A 69 10.19 16.59 5.80
CA LEU A 69 10.25 15.13 5.71
C LEU A 69 9.04 14.47 6.38
N GLY A 70 8.46 15.08 7.43
CA GLY A 70 7.19 14.67 8.02
C GLY A 70 6.03 14.77 7.04
N LEU A 71 5.92 15.90 6.34
CA LEU A 71 4.89 16.13 5.33
C LEU A 71 5.03 15.15 4.14
N ILE A 72 6.27 14.89 3.69
CA ILE A 72 6.51 13.90 2.63
C ILE A 72 6.07 12.50 3.08
N ASP A 73 6.34 12.11 4.33
CA ASP A 73 5.93 10.83 4.90
C ASP A 73 4.39 10.66 4.88
N VAL A 74 3.65 11.69 5.27
CA VAL A 74 2.17 11.71 5.19
C VAL A 74 1.69 11.47 3.74
N VAL A 75 2.30 12.14 2.76
CA VAL A 75 1.96 11.96 1.33
C VAL A 75 2.25 10.54 0.87
N MET A 76 3.39 9.96 1.28
CA MET A 76 3.74 8.59 0.90
C MET A 76 2.79 7.56 1.51
N ILE A 77 2.39 7.73 2.78
CA ILE A 77 1.38 6.89 3.42
C ILE A 77 0.02 7.04 2.72
N SER A 78 -0.37 8.27 2.37
CA SER A 78 -1.60 8.55 1.63
C SER A 78 -1.63 7.84 0.28
N ASN A 79 -0.53 7.87 -0.47
CA ASN A 79 -0.41 7.17 -1.73
C ASN A 79 -0.50 5.63 -1.55
N LEU A 80 0.10 5.10 -0.48
CA LEU A 80 -0.02 3.70 -0.11
C LEU A 80 -1.49 3.33 0.18
N LEU A 81 -2.21 4.16 0.96
CA LEU A 81 -3.62 3.95 1.28
C LEU A 81 -4.49 3.91 0.01
N ILE A 82 -4.34 4.88 -0.90
CA ILE A 82 -5.08 4.90 -2.17
C ILE A 82 -4.79 3.63 -2.97
N MET A 83 -3.54 3.21 -3.05
CA MET A 83 -3.16 1.99 -3.76
C MET A 83 -3.81 0.74 -3.16
N VAL A 84 -3.88 0.66 -1.82
CA VAL A 84 -4.56 -0.46 -1.11
C VAL A 84 -6.07 -0.39 -1.31
N ILE A 85 -6.68 0.81 -1.21
CA ILE A 85 -8.12 0.98 -1.35
C ILE A 85 -8.57 0.59 -2.77
N VAL A 86 -8.00 1.25 -3.78
CA VAL A 86 -8.41 1.08 -5.17
C VAL A 86 -7.97 -0.29 -5.71
N GLY A 87 -6.68 -0.60 -5.58
CA GLY A 87 -6.12 -1.85 -6.10
C GLY A 87 -6.61 -3.08 -5.34
N GLY A 88 -6.81 -2.97 -4.02
CA GLY A 88 -7.36 -4.04 -3.21
C GLY A 88 -8.84 -4.28 -3.52
N TYR A 89 -9.63 -3.24 -3.64
CA TYR A 89 -11.05 -3.35 -4.00
C TYR A 89 -11.20 -4.00 -5.38
N GLU A 90 -10.49 -3.52 -6.40
CA GLU A 90 -10.49 -4.08 -7.76
C GLU A 90 -10.08 -5.55 -7.80
N THR A 91 -9.08 -5.93 -7.02
CA THR A 91 -8.55 -7.30 -7.02
C THR A 91 -9.44 -8.28 -6.26
N PHE A 92 -10.00 -7.89 -5.12
CA PHE A 92 -10.61 -8.82 -4.16
C PHE A 92 -12.13 -8.68 -4.06
N VAL A 93 -12.71 -7.50 -4.29
CA VAL A 93 -14.15 -7.29 -4.11
C VAL A 93 -14.89 -7.33 -5.44
N SER A 94 -14.60 -6.44 -6.36
CA SER A 94 -15.30 -6.35 -7.65
C SER A 94 -14.49 -5.54 -8.63
N ARG A 95 -14.54 -5.90 -9.90
CA ARG A 95 -13.99 -5.06 -10.97
C ARG A 95 -14.82 -3.78 -11.05
N LEU A 96 -14.15 -2.65 -10.95
CA LEU A 96 -14.78 -1.32 -10.97
C LEU A 96 -15.28 -0.92 -12.37
N ASN A 97 -14.93 -1.69 -13.39
CA ASN A 97 -15.32 -1.43 -14.81
C ASN A 97 -15.07 0.03 -15.23
N LEU A 98 -13.91 0.56 -14.82
CA LEU A 98 -13.48 1.94 -15.08
C LEU A 98 -12.84 2.10 -16.47
N GLU A 99 -12.84 1.07 -17.30
CA GLU A 99 -12.26 1.12 -18.65
C GLU A 99 -12.82 2.32 -19.43
N GLY A 100 -11.93 3.29 -19.72
CA GLY A 100 -12.28 4.52 -20.43
C GLY A 100 -12.79 5.68 -19.59
N HIS A 101 -12.76 5.58 -18.23
CA HIS A 101 -13.09 6.72 -17.38
C HIS A 101 -11.93 7.74 -17.37
N PRO A 102 -12.20 9.08 -17.49
CA PRO A 102 -11.15 10.11 -17.55
C PRO A 102 -10.19 10.13 -16.37
N ASP A 103 -10.65 9.66 -15.21
CA ASP A 103 -9.86 9.62 -13.96
C ASP A 103 -9.29 8.22 -13.67
N GLU A 104 -9.31 7.31 -14.66
CA GLU A 104 -8.71 5.99 -14.50
C GLU A 104 -7.18 6.13 -14.40
N PRO A 105 -6.55 5.72 -13.28
CA PRO A 105 -5.10 5.72 -13.20
C PRO A 105 -4.52 4.66 -14.16
N ASP A 106 -3.52 5.01 -14.96
CA ASP A 106 -2.87 4.13 -15.95
C ASP A 106 -2.43 2.77 -15.38
N TRP A 107 -2.13 2.73 -14.06
CA TRP A 107 -1.73 1.49 -13.39
C TRP A 107 -2.89 0.56 -13.07
N LEU A 108 -4.16 1.02 -13.13
CA LEU A 108 -5.34 0.24 -12.73
C LEU A 108 -5.80 -0.71 -13.83
N SER A 109 -5.66 -0.35 -15.09
CA SER A 109 -6.08 -1.17 -16.24
C SER A 109 -5.41 -2.55 -16.31
N HIS A 110 -4.28 -2.73 -15.62
CA HIS A 110 -3.48 -3.96 -15.58
C HIS A 110 -3.23 -4.48 -14.16
N VAL A 111 -4.11 -4.16 -13.18
CA VAL A 111 -3.90 -4.63 -11.80
C VAL A 111 -4.05 -6.13 -11.71
N ASN A 112 -2.91 -6.79 -11.61
CA ASN A 112 -2.80 -8.16 -11.14
C ASN A 112 -2.38 -8.11 -9.66
N ALA A 113 -2.88 -9.04 -8.84
CA ALA A 113 -2.53 -9.15 -7.41
C ALA A 113 -1.01 -9.15 -7.16
N ASN A 114 -0.22 -9.66 -8.09
CA ASN A 114 1.24 -9.69 -8.00
C ASN A 114 1.86 -8.30 -8.21
N LEU A 115 1.38 -7.54 -9.19
CA LEU A 115 1.84 -6.16 -9.40
C LEU A 115 1.52 -5.27 -8.20
N LEU A 116 0.36 -5.47 -7.57
CA LEU A 116 0.00 -4.75 -6.35
C LEU A 116 0.99 -5.05 -5.22
N LYS A 117 1.35 -6.32 -5.00
CA LYS A 117 2.34 -6.71 -3.97
C LYS A 117 3.69 -6.02 -4.17
N VAL A 118 4.21 -5.98 -5.40
CA VAL A 118 5.49 -5.33 -5.72
C VAL A 118 5.41 -3.82 -5.48
N LYS A 119 4.33 -3.16 -5.93
CA LYS A 119 4.13 -1.72 -5.70
C LYS A 119 4.02 -1.38 -4.23
N LEU A 120 3.28 -2.19 -3.43
CA LEU A 120 3.19 -2.03 -1.98
C LEU A 120 4.56 -2.19 -1.31
N ALA A 121 5.33 -3.21 -1.68
CA ALA A 121 6.68 -3.41 -1.16
C ALA A 121 7.60 -2.23 -1.46
N THR A 122 7.53 -1.67 -2.68
CA THR A 122 8.30 -0.48 -3.07
C THR A 122 7.88 0.76 -2.27
N ALA A 123 6.59 0.95 -2.02
CA ALA A 123 6.08 2.05 -1.19
C ALA A 123 6.59 1.95 0.25
N ILE A 124 6.61 0.75 0.84
CA ILE A 124 7.14 0.50 2.19
C ILE A 124 8.64 0.81 2.27
N ILE A 125 9.42 0.46 1.23
CA ILE A 125 10.84 0.86 1.15
C ILE A 125 10.96 2.38 1.13
N GLY A 126 10.16 3.09 0.33
CA GLY A 126 10.16 4.54 0.27
C GLY A 126 9.90 5.18 1.64
N ILE A 127 8.87 4.74 2.34
CA ILE A 127 8.54 5.20 3.71
C ILE A 127 9.70 4.92 4.66
N SER A 128 10.26 3.71 4.63
CA SER A 128 11.40 3.33 5.47
C SER A 128 12.65 4.17 5.17
N SER A 129 12.89 4.54 3.91
CA SER A 129 13.98 5.43 3.51
C SER A 129 13.84 6.83 4.10
N ILE A 130 12.63 7.40 4.09
CA ILE A 130 12.35 8.71 4.69
C ILE A 130 12.57 8.66 6.20
N HIS A 131 12.11 7.59 6.88
CA HIS A 131 12.35 7.41 8.31
C HIS A 131 13.85 7.29 8.63
N LEU A 132 14.62 6.55 7.82
CA LEU A 132 16.06 6.44 7.98
C LEU A 132 16.76 7.79 7.77
N LEU A 133 16.31 8.58 6.79
CA LEU A 133 16.83 9.93 6.56
C LEU A 133 16.56 10.86 7.75
N LYS A 134 15.33 10.84 8.31
CA LYS A 134 14.99 11.60 9.53
C LYS A 134 15.90 11.21 10.70
N THR A 135 16.16 9.91 10.86
CA THR A 135 17.07 9.38 11.88
C THR A 135 18.49 9.86 11.67
N PHE A 136 18.96 9.90 10.42
CA PHE A 136 20.30 10.39 10.07
C PHE A 136 20.45 11.88 10.40
N ILE A 137 19.47 12.71 10.06
CA ILE A 137 19.50 14.16 10.35
C ILE A 137 19.53 14.41 11.86
N ASN A 138 18.84 13.58 12.65
CA ASN A 138 18.74 13.71 14.10
C ASN A 138 19.70 12.77 14.85
N ALA A 139 20.73 12.25 14.18
CA ALA A 139 21.61 11.20 14.72
C ALA A 139 22.31 11.60 16.02
N GLU A 140 22.69 12.88 16.18
CA GLU A 140 23.36 13.39 17.37
C GLU A 140 22.49 13.26 18.65
N ASN A 141 21.16 13.22 18.51
CA ASN A 141 20.22 13.13 19.61
C ASN A 141 19.70 11.71 19.85
N LEU A 142 20.14 10.73 19.05
CA LEU A 142 19.66 9.36 19.09
C LEU A 142 20.74 8.40 19.60
N SER A 143 20.31 7.31 20.22
CA SER A 143 21.22 6.24 20.65
C SER A 143 21.65 5.38 19.46
N ASP A 144 22.90 4.85 19.50
CA ASP A 144 23.43 3.93 18.49
C ASP A 144 22.50 2.73 18.25
N LYS A 145 21.82 2.26 19.30
CA LYS A 145 20.85 1.17 19.21
C LYS A 145 19.70 1.51 18.26
N VAL A 146 19.18 2.75 18.28
CA VAL A 146 18.10 3.19 17.38
C VAL A 146 18.60 3.27 15.96
N LEU A 147 19.79 3.84 15.73
CA LEU A 147 20.43 3.96 14.42
C LEU A 147 20.62 2.58 13.77
N ILE A 148 21.22 1.64 14.51
CA ILE A 148 21.46 0.28 14.04
C ILE A 148 20.14 -0.45 13.76
N SER A 149 19.16 -0.37 14.68
CA SER A 149 17.87 -1.06 14.51
C SER A 149 17.11 -0.58 13.29
N GLN A 150 17.06 0.73 13.05
CA GLN A 150 16.37 1.30 11.87
C GLN A 150 17.07 0.93 10.57
N THR A 151 18.39 0.92 10.55
CA THR A 151 19.18 0.49 9.39
C THR A 151 18.91 -0.99 9.07
N ILE A 152 18.90 -1.86 10.08
CA ILE A 152 18.60 -3.30 9.91
C ILE A 152 17.16 -3.48 9.37
N ILE A 153 16.18 -2.77 9.93
CA ILE A 153 14.78 -2.84 9.47
C ILE A 153 14.68 -2.41 8.00
N HIS A 154 15.34 -1.31 7.62
CA HIS A 154 15.34 -0.84 6.24
C HIS A 154 15.95 -1.87 5.27
N ILE A 155 17.10 -2.42 5.61
CA ILE A 155 17.76 -3.48 4.80
C ILE A 155 16.85 -4.70 4.68
N THR A 156 16.14 -5.09 5.75
CA THR A 156 15.20 -6.21 5.74
C THR A 156 14.05 -5.94 4.77
N PHE A 157 13.50 -4.72 4.74
CA PHE A 157 12.46 -4.35 3.77
C PHE A 157 12.97 -4.39 2.34
N VAL A 158 14.17 -3.88 2.07
CA VAL A 158 14.79 -3.93 0.73
C VAL A 158 14.97 -5.37 0.27
N LEU A 159 15.54 -6.24 1.12
CA LEU A 159 15.71 -7.66 0.81
C LEU A 159 14.38 -8.37 0.56
N SER A 160 13.37 -8.08 1.38
CA SER A 160 12.01 -8.64 1.22
C SER A 160 11.39 -8.23 -0.10
N ALA A 161 11.53 -6.97 -0.50
CA ALA A 161 10.99 -6.47 -1.77
C ALA A 161 11.72 -7.08 -2.98
N VAL A 162 13.03 -7.22 -2.91
CA VAL A 162 13.82 -7.92 -3.95
C VAL A 162 13.35 -9.37 -4.07
N ALA A 163 13.15 -10.07 -2.94
CA ALA A 163 12.65 -11.43 -2.94
C ALA A 163 11.25 -11.54 -3.56
N ILE A 164 10.32 -10.61 -3.23
CA ILE A 164 8.97 -10.57 -3.82
C ILE A 164 9.06 -10.34 -5.34
N ALA A 165 9.84 -9.36 -5.78
CA ALA A 165 10.02 -9.06 -7.20
C ALA A 165 10.66 -10.22 -7.97
N TYR A 166 11.61 -10.93 -7.35
CA TYR A 166 12.25 -12.10 -7.94
C TYR A 166 11.26 -13.28 -8.08
N ILE A 167 10.46 -13.54 -7.06
CA ILE A 167 9.41 -14.57 -7.10
C ILE A 167 8.38 -14.23 -8.18
N ASP A 168 7.95 -12.98 -8.28
CA ASP A 168 7.00 -12.54 -9.31
C ASP A 168 7.56 -12.77 -10.72
N ARG A 169 8.83 -12.44 -10.94
CA ARG A 169 9.51 -12.72 -12.22
C ARG A 169 9.58 -14.21 -12.55
N LEU A 170 9.79 -15.08 -11.56
CA LEU A 170 9.81 -16.54 -11.78
C LEU A 170 8.42 -17.09 -12.08
N MET A 171 7.37 -16.49 -11.53
CA MET A 171 5.98 -16.93 -11.70
C MET A 171 5.33 -16.39 -12.98
N THR A 172 5.87 -15.31 -13.57
CA THR A 172 5.38 -14.77 -14.84
C THR A 172 5.93 -15.61 -15.99
N PRO A 173 5.09 -16.34 -16.75
CA PRO A 173 5.56 -17.11 -17.90
C PRO A 173 6.20 -16.14 -18.90
N THR A 174 7.39 -16.47 -19.36
CA THR A 174 8.03 -15.75 -20.47
C THR A 174 7.18 -16.03 -21.70
N GLU A 175 6.40 -15.05 -22.16
CA GLU A 175 5.77 -15.13 -23.48
C GLU A 175 6.88 -15.29 -24.51
N VAL A 176 7.00 -16.50 -25.02
CA VAL A 176 7.86 -16.78 -26.17
C VAL A 176 7.23 -16.04 -27.36
N LYS A 177 7.80 -14.89 -27.71
CA LYS A 177 7.50 -14.23 -28.99
C LYS A 177 7.86 -15.19 -30.12
N HIS A 178 6.83 -15.77 -30.70
CA HIS A 178 6.91 -16.39 -32.03
C HIS A 178 6.59 -15.35 -33.09
#